data_5324f9ea7ce35353898479af773e75de
#
_entry.id   5324f9ea7ce35353898479af773e75de
#
_cell.length_a   1.000
_cell.length_b   1.000
_cell.length_c   1.000
_cell.angle_alpha   90.00
_cell.angle_beta   90.00
_cell.angle_gamma   90.00
#
_symmetry.space_group_name_H-M   'P 1'
#
loop_
_entity.id
_entity.type
_entity.pdbx_description
1 polymer ?
#
loop_
_entity_poly.entity_id
_entity_poly.type
_entity_poly.pdbx_seq_one_letter_code
_entity_poly.pdbx_strand_id
1 'polypeptide(L)'
;ARIDGEIREISAGMKLDRYKIHTIDLVVDRMRIAEDNAERVMSSLKEAMRQGKGTMALYDYDTEGLRYFSRHLMCPSTGVAFEDPAPHTFSFNSPQGACPRCSGLGMEAVFDREKITPDKKKSLREGAIEPIGKFKNNKIFTLLALLGKRYDFTLDDPITTISEDGLNAILYGDPKPLTVDLSEFSSLSGRRMIPWEGVAEYVQSNDDEESKKGQKWREQFLVMQTCPACGGCRLRKESLNFRIGEQSIADVSAMSIVEFSEWMSHIEEHLSEKELIIARDIIKEIRERLGFLVDVGLGYLSLSRASRTISGGEAQRIRLATQIGSKLVNVLYILDEPSIGLHQRDNRKLIDSLKSLRDAGNSVIVVEHDEDMMRSADYIVDVGPLAGRRGGNIVASGTFEEILQSDTITAD
;
A
#
# COMPACT_ATOMS: atom_id res chain seq x y z
N ALA A 1 39.92 -14.86 7.46
CA ALA A 1 38.83 -14.04 6.95
C ALA A 1 39.35 -12.71 6.43
N ARG A 2 38.57 -12.08 5.58
CA ARG A 2 38.72 -10.66 5.24
C ARG A 2 37.70 -9.90 6.09
N ILE A 3 38.19 -8.98 6.93
CA ILE A 3 37.34 -8.20 7.85
C ILE A 3 37.57 -6.74 7.56
N ASP A 4 36.50 -6.02 7.21
CA ASP A 4 36.55 -4.58 6.87
C ASP A 4 37.60 -4.23 5.80
N GLY A 5 37.81 -5.13 4.85
CA GLY A 5 38.79 -4.97 3.79
C GLY A 5 40.17 -5.56 4.06
N GLU A 6 40.52 -5.87 5.31
CA GLU A 6 41.82 -6.44 5.68
C GLU A 6 41.73 -7.96 5.86
N ILE A 7 42.71 -8.66 5.31
CA ILE A 7 42.82 -10.13 5.49
C ILE A 7 43.52 -10.43 6.79
N ARG A 8 42.80 -11.08 7.72
CA ARG A 8 43.29 -11.44 9.05
C ARG A 8 43.06 -12.94 9.32
N GLU A 9 43.94 -13.53 10.10
CA GLU A 9 43.75 -14.88 10.60
C GLU A 9 42.76 -14.85 11.78
N ILE A 10 41.82 -15.78 11.77
CA ILE A 10 40.82 -15.89 12.85
C ILE A 10 41.48 -16.66 14.01
N SER A 11 41.62 -16.00 15.15
CA SER A 11 42.15 -16.62 16.38
C SER A 11 41.06 -16.74 17.45
N ALA A 12 41.24 -17.73 18.32
CA ALA A 12 40.35 -17.92 19.47
C ALA A 12 40.40 -16.67 20.39
N GLY A 13 39.21 -16.09 20.69
CA GLY A 13 39.10 -14.90 21.51
C GLY A 13 39.15 -13.57 20.75
N MET A 14 39.25 -13.55 19.42
CA MET A 14 39.15 -12.36 18.60
C MET A 14 37.83 -11.64 18.84
N LYS A 15 37.90 -10.33 19.08
CA LYS A 15 36.74 -9.48 19.31
C LYS A 15 36.72 -8.35 18.29
N LEU A 16 35.56 -8.08 17.71
CA LEU A 16 35.29 -6.92 16.88
C LEU A 16 34.53 -5.87 17.70
N ASP A 17 34.56 -4.62 17.26
CA ASP A 17 33.83 -3.52 17.91
C ASP A 17 32.34 -3.70 17.71
N ARG A 18 31.61 -4.07 18.74
CA ARG A 18 30.17 -4.35 18.72
C ARG A 18 29.29 -3.13 18.34
N TYR A 19 29.86 -1.93 18.31
CA TYR A 19 29.16 -0.69 17.97
C TYR A 19 29.37 -0.28 16.51
N LYS A 20 30.12 -1.08 15.73
CA LYS A 20 30.35 -0.88 14.31
C LYS A 20 29.76 -2.02 13.49
N ILE A 21 29.29 -1.70 12.30
CA ILE A 21 28.90 -2.71 11.31
C ILE A 21 30.19 -3.20 10.66
N HIS A 22 30.42 -4.51 10.71
CA HIS A 22 31.59 -5.15 10.13
C HIS A 22 31.22 -5.97 8.89
N THR A 23 32.06 -5.87 7.86
CA THR A 23 31.99 -6.78 6.71
C THR A 23 32.96 -7.91 6.92
N ILE A 24 32.48 -9.16 6.92
CA ILE A 24 33.27 -10.36 7.17
C ILE A 24 33.12 -11.33 6.02
N ASP A 25 34.19 -11.55 5.27
CA ASP A 25 34.23 -12.48 4.16
C ASP A 25 35.07 -13.71 4.53
N LEU A 26 34.57 -14.91 4.25
CA LEU A 26 35.36 -16.15 4.42
C LEU A 26 36.32 -16.27 3.23
N VAL A 27 37.60 -16.26 3.51
CA VAL A 27 38.65 -16.54 2.51
C VAL A 27 38.81 -18.06 2.36
N VAL A 28 38.38 -18.60 1.22
CA VAL A 28 38.41 -20.05 0.93
C VAL A 28 39.81 -20.49 0.46
N ASP A 29 40.43 -19.73 -0.44
CA ASP A 29 41.77 -20.03 -0.96
C ASP A 29 42.50 -18.76 -1.38
N ARG A 30 43.82 -18.83 -1.49
CA ARG A 30 44.71 -17.82 -2.04
C ARG A 30 45.66 -18.46 -3.01
N MET A 31 45.67 -18.00 -4.24
CA MET A 31 46.56 -18.57 -5.28
C MET A 31 46.89 -17.55 -6.36
N ARG A 32 47.96 -17.75 -7.05
CA ARG A 32 48.19 -17.10 -8.35
C ARG A 32 47.55 -17.95 -9.43
N ILE A 33 46.83 -17.32 -10.31
CA ILE A 33 46.20 -18.01 -11.48
C ILE A 33 47.31 -18.28 -12.49
N ALA A 34 47.51 -19.57 -12.86
CA ALA A 34 48.42 -20.04 -13.86
C ALA A 34 47.79 -21.24 -14.59
N GLU A 35 48.31 -21.57 -15.75
CA GLU A 35 47.76 -22.65 -16.59
C GLU A 35 47.84 -24.04 -15.89
N ASP A 36 48.84 -24.23 -15.06
CA ASP A 36 49.14 -25.51 -14.34
C ASP A 36 48.23 -25.73 -13.12
N ASN A 37 47.50 -24.74 -12.66
CA ASN A 37 46.66 -24.87 -11.47
C ASN A 37 45.16 -24.71 -11.71
N ALA A 38 44.71 -24.88 -12.95
CA ALA A 38 43.30 -24.72 -13.35
C ALA A 38 42.34 -25.64 -12.54
N GLU A 39 42.71 -26.87 -12.25
CA GLU A 39 41.90 -27.80 -11.46
C GLU A 39 41.73 -27.31 -10.03
N ARG A 40 42.78 -26.78 -9.41
CA ARG A 40 42.75 -26.20 -8.07
C ARG A 40 41.84 -24.96 -8.06
N VAL A 41 41.97 -24.08 -9.05
CA VAL A 41 41.08 -22.90 -9.24
C VAL A 41 39.63 -23.34 -9.27
N MET A 42 39.28 -24.31 -10.12
CA MET A 42 37.91 -24.82 -10.24
C MET A 42 37.38 -25.45 -8.96
N SER A 43 38.24 -26.16 -8.20
CA SER A 43 37.86 -26.74 -6.92
C SER A 43 37.57 -25.65 -5.90
N SER A 44 38.43 -24.64 -5.78
CA SER A 44 38.25 -23.51 -4.86
C SER A 44 37.06 -22.65 -5.19
N LEU A 45 36.75 -22.41 -6.49
CA LEU A 45 35.55 -21.74 -6.92
C LEU A 45 34.25 -22.49 -6.54
N LYS A 46 34.23 -23.82 -6.74
CA LYS A 46 33.12 -24.68 -6.34
C LYS A 46 32.89 -24.63 -4.83
N GLU A 47 33.98 -24.69 -4.06
CA GLU A 47 33.90 -24.64 -2.59
C GLU A 47 33.43 -23.24 -2.11
N ALA A 48 33.95 -22.14 -2.68
CA ALA A 48 33.51 -20.79 -2.37
C ALA A 48 32.02 -20.61 -2.65
N MET A 49 31.53 -21.06 -3.83
CA MET A 49 30.15 -21.05 -4.16
C MET A 49 29.27 -21.90 -3.22
N ARG A 50 29.80 -23.04 -2.77
CA ARG A 50 29.10 -23.89 -1.80
C ARG A 50 28.98 -23.23 -0.42
N GLN A 51 30.09 -22.68 0.09
CA GLN A 51 30.09 -22.00 1.39
C GLN A 51 29.25 -20.71 1.38
N GLY A 52 29.33 -19.96 0.29
CA GLY A 52 28.55 -18.73 0.10
C GLY A 52 27.11 -18.97 -0.37
N LYS A 53 26.60 -20.24 -0.33
CA LYS A 53 25.22 -20.58 -0.74
C LYS A 53 24.84 -20.04 -2.12
N GLY A 54 25.75 -20.15 -3.07
CA GLY A 54 25.55 -19.67 -4.44
C GLY A 54 26.11 -18.28 -4.72
N THR A 55 26.75 -17.64 -3.75
CA THR A 55 27.41 -16.33 -3.92
C THR A 55 28.87 -16.43 -3.53
N MET A 56 29.74 -15.82 -4.32
CA MET A 56 31.17 -15.70 -4.02
C MET A 56 31.73 -14.37 -4.53
N ALA A 57 32.91 -14.02 -4.06
CA ALA A 57 33.67 -12.90 -4.59
C ALA A 57 35.11 -13.32 -4.94
N LEU A 58 35.65 -12.74 -5.99
CA LEU A 58 37.08 -12.77 -6.30
C LEU A 58 37.70 -11.45 -5.85
N TYR A 59 38.71 -11.53 -5.03
CA TYR A 59 39.50 -10.39 -4.61
C TYR A 59 40.86 -10.44 -5.31
N ASP A 60 41.10 -9.44 -6.16
CA ASP A 60 42.34 -9.23 -6.83
C ASP A 60 43.30 -8.48 -5.87
N TYR A 61 44.38 -9.14 -5.49
CA TYR A 61 45.29 -8.60 -4.51
C TYR A 61 46.18 -7.46 -5.06
N ASP A 62 46.44 -7.45 -6.35
CA ASP A 62 47.29 -6.44 -6.98
C ASP A 62 46.56 -5.13 -7.24
N THR A 63 45.27 -5.21 -7.57
CA THR A 63 44.41 -4.05 -7.83
C THR A 63 43.49 -3.67 -6.68
N GLU A 64 43.48 -4.46 -5.60
CA GLU A 64 42.50 -4.37 -4.51
C GLU A 64 41.04 -4.45 -4.97
N GLY A 65 40.83 -4.95 -6.19
CA GLY A 65 39.54 -5.05 -6.81
C GLY A 65 38.72 -6.23 -6.29
N LEU A 66 37.44 -6.00 -5.98
CA LEU A 66 36.50 -7.04 -5.56
C LEU A 66 35.45 -7.25 -6.65
N ARG A 67 35.28 -8.48 -7.12
CA ARG A 67 34.30 -8.89 -8.11
C ARG A 67 33.37 -9.93 -7.51
N TYR A 68 32.07 -9.67 -7.56
CA TYR A 68 31.06 -10.59 -7.07
C TYR A 68 30.53 -11.51 -8.17
N PHE A 69 30.22 -12.75 -7.81
CA PHE A 69 29.61 -13.77 -8.66
C PHE A 69 28.49 -14.45 -7.87
N SER A 70 27.34 -14.62 -8.49
CA SER A 70 26.19 -15.26 -7.84
C SER A 70 25.41 -16.11 -8.84
N ARG A 71 24.79 -17.16 -8.35
CA ARG A 71 23.76 -17.93 -9.06
C ARG A 71 22.38 -17.30 -8.90
N HIS A 72 22.25 -16.35 -8.00
CA HIS A 72 21.03 -15.58 -7.71
C HIS A 72 21.12 -14.19 -8.33
N LEU A 73 20.02 -13.48 -8.33
CA LEU A 73 19.97 -12.09 -8.81
C LEU A 73 20.87 -11.20 -7.94
N MET A 74 21.95 -10.73 -8.51
CA MET A 74 22.91 -9.88 -7.81
C MET A 74 23.60 -8.92 -8.79
N CYS A 75 23.85 -7.70 -8.32
CA CYS A 75 24.68 -6.75 -9.05
C CYS A 75 26.17 -7.12 -8.90
N PRO A 76 26.88 -7.44 -10.01
CA PRO A 76 28.27 -7.90 -9.91
C PRO A 76 29.26 -6.81 -9.47
N SER A 77 28.91 -5.51 -9.59
CA SER A 77 29.78 -4.39 -9.19
C SER A 77 29.57 -3.97 -7.75
N THR A 78 28.35 -4.06 -7.22
CA THR A 78 28.05 -3.61 -5.85
C THR A 78 27.85 -4.74 -4.85
N GLY A 79 27.65 -5.98 -5.31
CA GLY A 79 27.34 -7.14 -4.47
C GLY A 79 25.93 -7.14 -3.89
N VAL A 80 25.08 -6.14 -4.25
CA VAL A 80 23.69 -6.12 -3.79
C VAL A 80 22.96 -7.31 -4.41
N ALA A 81 22.45 -8.20 -3.56
CA ALA A 81 21.72 -9.40 -3.95
C ALA A 81 20.20 -9.20 -3.76
N PHE A 82 19.44 -9.81 -4.65
CA PHE A 82 17.99 -9.84 -4.59
C PHE A 82 17.54 -11.29 -4.48
N GLU A 83 16.45 -11.51 -3.77
CA GLU A 83 15.79 -12.82 -3.74
C GLU A 83 15.21 -13.17 -5.11
N ASP A 84 15.14 -14.46 -5.42
CA ASP A 84 14.48 -14.91 -6.64
C ASP A 84 13.00 -14.53 -6.60
N PRO A 85 12.45 -14.00 -7.71
CA PRO A 85 11.08 -13.52 -7.72
C PRO A 85 10.10 -14.66 -7.50
N ALA A 86 9.15 -14.43 -6.61
CA ALA A 86 8.03 -15.31 -6.35
C ALA A 86 6.73 -14.51 -6.39
N PRO A 87 5.54 -15.11 -6.51
CA PRO A 87 4.28 -14.38 -6.60
C PRO A 87 4.07 -13.35 -5.48
N HIS A 88 4.53 -13.66 -4.28
CA HIS A 88 4.44 -12.73 -3.13
C HIS A 88 5.33 -11.49 -3.26
N THR A 89 6.40 -11.53 -4.07
CA THR A 89 7.26 -10.36 -4.36
C THR A 89 6.48 -9.24 -5.07
N PHE A 90 5.43 -9.60 -5.80
CA PHE A 90 4.58 -8.67 -6.55
C PHE A 90 3.28 -8.32 -5.83
N SER A 91 3.11 -8.74 -4.57
CA SER A 91 1.91 -8.47 -3.79
C SER A 91 2.17 -7.41 -2.71
N PHE A 92 1.42 -6.32 -2.74
CA PHE A 92 1.46 -5.31 -1.67
C PHE A 92 0.83 -5.78 -0.36
N ASN A 93 0.14 -6.92 -0.35
CA ASN A 93 -0.38 -7.58 0.86
C ASN A 93 0.63 -8.54 1.50
N SER A 94 1.79 -8.74 0.86
CA SER A 94 2.86 -9.58 1.39
C SER A 94 4.00 -8.73 1.93
N PRO A 95 4.59 -9.03 3.09
CA PRO A 95 5.76 -8.31 3.61
C PRO A 95 6.96 -8.29 2.65
N GLN A 96 7.09 -9.31 1.78
CA GLN A 96 8.15 -9.42 0.79
C GLN A 96 7.96 -8.46 -0.39
N GLY A 97 6.71 -8.14 -0.77
CA GLY A 97 6.40 -7.24 -1.88
C GLY A 97 5.99 -5.85 -1.44
N ALA A 98 5.45 -5.69 -0.24
CA ALA A 98 4.95 -4.42 0.28
C ALA A 98 6.07 -3.39 0.46
N CYS A 99 5.79 -2.14 0.13
CA CYS A 99 6.67 -1.01 0.47
C CYS A 99 6.91 -0.97 1.99
N PRO A 100 8.18 -1.01 2.47
CA PRO A 100 8.46 -1.09 3.89
C PRO A 100 8.03 0.15 4.68
N ARG A 101 7.94 1.32 4.02
CA ARG A 101 7.55 2.58 4.67
C ARG A 101 6.04 2.64 4.96
N CYS A 102 5.21 2.32 3.98
CA CYS A 102 3.75 2.38 4.13
C CYS A 102 3.10 1.01 4.32
N SER A 103 3.88 -0.05 4.48
CA SER A 103 3.39 -1.43 4.65
C SER A 103 2.34 -1.84 3.60
N GLY A 104 2.54 -1.41 2.36
CA GLY A 104 1.63 -1.72 1.25
C GLY A 104 0.39 -0.84 1.16
N LEU A 105 0.24 0.20 2.00
CA LEU A 105 -0.93 1.10 1.95
C LEU A 105 -0.89 2.11 0.81
N GLY A 106 0.32 2.46 0.31
CA GLY A 106 0.52 3.47 -0.71
C GLY A 106 0.37 4.91 -0.23
N MET A 107 -0.10 5.08 0.99
CA MET A 107 -0.32 6.36 1.67
C MET A 107 0.21 6.28 3.09
N GLU A 108 0.53 7.43 3.65
CA GLU A 108 0.91 7.56 5.06
C GLU A 108 0.15 8.72 5.71
N ALA A 109 -0.17 8.55 6.98
CA ALA A 109 -0.76 9.61 7.77
C ALA A 109 0.36 10.53 8.26
N VAL A 110 0.30 11.79 7.90
CA VAL A 110 1.24 12.81 8.35
C VAL A 110 0.52 13.90 9.10
N PHE A 111 1.23 14.58 10.00
CA PHE A 111 0.66 15.69 10.72
C PHE A 111 0.42 16.88 9.79
N ASP A 112 -0.80 17.39 9.83
CA ASP A 112 -1.19 18.58 9.10
C ASP A 112 -0.89 19.83 9.96
N ARG A 113 0.08 20.60 9.51
CA ARG A 113 0.51 21.83 10.19
C ARG A 113 -0.64 22.84 10.33
N GLU A 114 -1.52 22.95 9.34
CA GLU A 114 -2.67 23.87 9.37
C GLU A 114 -3.70 23.44 10.41
N LYS A 115 -3.89 22.13 10.59
CA LYS A 115 -4.79 21.59 11.61
C LYS A 115 -4.21 21.69 13.03
N ILE A 116 -2.89 21.59 13.15
CA ILE A 116 -2.21 21.74 14.44
C ILE A 116 -2.20 23.21 14.86
N THR A 117 -2.01 24.13 13.91
CA THR A 117 -1.94 25.57 14.15
C THR A 117 -3.01 26.32 13.36
N PRO A 118 -4.31 26.15 13.67
CA PRO A 118 -5.40 26.67 12.84
C PRO A 118 -5.49 28.20 12.88
N ASP A 119 -5.08 28.82 13.99
CA ASP A 119 -5.06 30.26 14.14
C ASP A 119 -3.65 30.77 14.45
N LYS A 120 -2.95 31.15 13.41
CA LYS A 120 -1.55 31.63 13.48
C LYS A 120 -1.39 32.98 14.17
N LYS A 121 -2.49 33.72 14.42
CA LYS A 121 -2.47 34.99 15.14
C LYS A 121 -2.42 34.80 16.67
N LYS A 122 -2.81 33.65 17.16
CA LYS A 122 -2.72 33.29 18.58
C LYS A 122 -1.29 33.01 18.97
N SER A 123 -1.02 33.22 20.26
CA SER A 123 0.20 32.81 20.93
C SER A 123 0.09 31.39 21.47
N LEU A 124 1.24 30.77 21.82
CA LEU A 124 1.27 29.47 22.50
C LEU A 124 0.45 29.48 23.79
N ARG A 125 0.46 30.61 24.54
CA ARG A 125 -0.32 30.78 25.75
C ARG A 125 -1.82 30.78 25.49
N GLU A 126 -2.26 31.36 24.41
CA GLU A 126 -3.67 31.44 23.99
C GLU A 126 -4.17 30.13 23.34
N GLY A 127 -3.29 29.16 23.13
CA GLY A 127 -3.63 27.86 22.56
C GLY A 127 -3.54 27.83 21.05
N ALA A 128 -2.54 28.48 20.47
CA ALA A 128 -2.27 28.44 19.03
C ALA A 128 -2.00 27.02 18.51
N ILE A 129 -1.55 26.13 19.38
CA ILE A 129 -1.31 24.70 19.05
C ILE A 129 -2.46 23.88 19.66
N GLU A 130 -3.38 23.48 18.80
CA GLU A 130 -4.64 22.82 19.17
C GLU A 130 -4.42 21.56 20.05
N PRO A 131 -3.48 20.64 19.73
CA PRO A 131 -3.28 19.42 20.52
C PRO A 131 -2.89 19.64 21.97
N ILE A 132 -2.16 20.70 22.28
CA ILE A 132 -1.74 21.02 23.65
C ILE A 132 -2.67 22.02 24.35
N GLY A 133 -3.48 22.74 23.58
CA GLY A 133 -4.48 23.69 24.07
C GLY A 133 -3.87 24.94 24.71
N LYS A 134 -4.70 25.62 25.53
CA LYS A 134 -4.29 26.84 26.27
C LYS A 134 -3.26 26.53 27.33
N PHE A 135 -2.51 27.58 27.71
CA PHE A 135 -1.47 27.49 28.70
C PHE A 135 -1.94 26.77 29.98
N LYS A 136 -1.11 25.83 30.40
CA LYS A 136 -1.22 25.15 31.72
C LYS A 136 0.18 25.16 32.34
N ASN A 137 0.22 25.28 33.67
CA ASN A 137 1.48 25.16 34.42
C ASN A 137 1.88 23.66 34.46
N ASN A 138 2.48 23.15 33.36
CA ASN A 138 2.90 21.76 33.19
C ASN A 138 4.23 21.66 32.47
N LYS A 139 4.79 20.45 32.43
CA LYS A 139 6.09 20.13 31.81
C LYS A 139 6.16 20.61 30.36
N ILE A 140 5.08 20.48 29.56
CA ILE A 140 5.09 20.82 28.14
C ILE A 140 5.36 22.31 27.94
N PHE A 141 4.60 23.19 28.62
CA PHE A 141 4.77 24.63 28.49
C PHE A 141 6.11 25.13 29.01
N THR A 142 6.69 24.46 30.00
CA THR A 142 8.05 24.79 30.43
C THR A 142 9.11 24.39 29.38
N LEU A 143 8.98 23.22 28.76
CA LEU A 143 9.86 22.84 27.70
C LEU A 143 9.74 23.81 26.51
N LEU A 144 8.52 24.25 26.17
CA LEU A 144 8.28 25.26 25.14
C LEU A 144 8.91 26.62 25.49
N ALA A 145 8.84 27.04 26.77
CA ALA A 145 9.48 28.29 27.23
C ALA A 145 11.03 28.19 27.13
N LEU A 146 11.62 27.02 27.41
CA LEU A 146 13.05 26.80 27.27
C LEU A 146 13.46 26.75 25.79
N LEU A 147 12.61 26.17 24.96
CA LEU A 147 12.79 26.18 23.50
C LEU A 147 12.75 27.61 22.96
N GLY A 148 11.82 28.43 23.49
CA GLY A 148 11.73 29.85 23.16
C GLY A 148 13.02 30.63 23.42
N LYS A 149 13.71 30.35 24.54
CA LYS A 149 15.03 30.93 24.81
C LYS A 149 16.12 30.55 23.79
N ARG A 150 15.97 29.40 23.13
CA ARG A 150 16.93 28.91 22.14
C ARG A 150 16.67 29.46 20.73
N TYR A 151 15.40 29.64 20.39
CA TYR A 151 14.95 30.07 19.06
C TYR A 151 14.39 31.50 19.03
N ASP A 152 14.63 32.28 20.09
CA ASP A 152 14.27 33.69 20.23
C ASP A 152 12.76 33.98 20.07
N PHE A 153 11.93 33.25 20.85
CA PHE A 153 10.50 33.50 20.98
C PHE A 153 10.03 33.34 22.42
N THR A 154 8.87 33.91 22.73
CA THR A 154 8.18 33.77 23.99
C THR A 154 6.87 33.02 23.85
N LEU A 155 6.28 32.56 24.97
CA LEU A 155 4.97 31.90 24.91
C LEU A 155 3.83 32.86 24.55
N ASP A 156 4.08 34.16 24.61
CA ASP A 156 3.09 35.21 24.34
C ASP A 156 3.18 35.74 22.89
N ASP A 157 4.19 35.32 22.13
CA ASP A 157 4.34 35.71 20.74
C ASP A 157 3.39 34.97 19.81
N PRO A 158 2.73 35.66 18.87
CA PRO A 158 1.94 35.01 17.84
C PRO A 158 2.77 34.01 17.00
N ILE A 159 2.16 32.89 16.58
CA ILE A 159 2.84 31.88 15.75
C ILE A 159 3.47 32.51 14.48
N THR A 160 2.85 33.56 13.92
CA THR A 160 3.35 34.27 12.73
C THR A 160 4.68 34.96 12.93
N THR A 161 5.07 35.25 14.17
CA THR A 161 6.34 35.94 14.49
C THR A 161 7.46 34.97 14.86
N ILE A 162 7.13 33.73 15.13
CA ILE A 162 8.11 32.67 15.43
C ILE A 162 8.83 32.28 14.13
N SER A 163 10.14 32.15 14.19
CA SER A 163 10.95 31.70 13.05
C SER A 163 10.55 30.30 12.57
N GLU A 164 10.79 30.01 11.30
CA GLU A 164 10.47 28.69 10.75
C GLU A 164 11.22 27.56 11.48
N ASP A 165 12.48 27.79 11.88
CA ASP A 165 13.26 26.82 12.65
C ASP A 165 12.68 26.63 14.06
N GLY A 166 12.23 27.72 14.70
CA GLY A 166 11.55 27.66 16.00
C GLY A 166 10.24 26.89 15.91
N LEU A 167 9.46 27.15 14.88
CA LEU A 167 8.18 26.43 14.68
C LEU A 167 8.38 24.96 14.33
N ASN A 168 9.39 24.62 13.52
CA ASN A 168 9.77 23.24 13.25
C ASN A 168 10.25 22.53 14.52
N ALA A 169 11.04 23.21 15.35
CA ALA A 169 11.46 22.66 16.65
C ALA A 169 10.26 22.43 17.59
N ILE A 170 9.29 23.33 17.62
CA ILE A 170 8.05 23.13 18.39
C ILE A 170 7.28 21.90 17.89
N LEU A 171 7.09 21.77 16.58
CA LEU A 171 6.23 20.76 15.99
C LEU A 171 6.89 19.38 15.91
N TYR A 172 8.17 19.31 15.53
CA TYR A 172 8.84 18.05 15.18
C TYR A 172 10.02 17.70 16.08
N GLY A 173 10.28 18.53 17.11
CA GLY A 173 11.34 18.29 18.07
C GLY A 173 12.66 19.02 17.80
N ASP A 174 13.52 18.98 18.79
CA ASP A 174 14.86 19.58 18.74
C ASP A 174 15.91 18.48 18.98
N PRO A 175 16.92 18.32 18.10
CA PRO A 175 17.97 17.31 18.26
C PRO A 175 18.82 17.53 19.53
N LYS A 176 18.83 18.75 20.08
CA LYS A 176 19.56 19.08 21.30
C LYS A 176 18.63 19.07 22.51
N PRO A 177 18.87 18.23 23.54
CA PRO A 177 18.03 18.17 24.71
C PRO A 177 17.99 19.53 25.45
N LEU A 178 16.91 19.76 26.16
CA LEU A 178 16.67 20.96 26.96
C LEU A 178 17.11 20.71 28.40
N THR A 179 17.84 21.66 29.00
CA THR A 179 18.21 21.59 30.41
C THR A 179 17.11 22.15 31.25
N VAL A 180 16.47 21.32 32.04
CA VAL A 180 15.33 21.67 32.94
C VAL A 180 15.81 21.66 34.37
N ASP A 181 15.43 22.67 35.16
CA ASP A 181 15.57 22.66 36.59
C ASP A 181 14.36 21.95 37.23
N LEU A 182 14.63 20.83 37.88
CA LEU A 182 13.57 19.99 38.46
C LEU A 182 12.84 20.64 39.60
N SER A 183 13.43 21.67 40.27
CA SER A 183 12.79 22.40 41.32
C SER A 183 11.53 23.16 40.91
N GLU A 184 11.37 23.40 39.60
CA GLU A 184 10.18 24.06 39.04
C GLU A 184 8.95 23.10 38.96
N PHE A 185 9.14 21.75 39.06
CA PHE A 185 8.08 20.77 38.87
C PHE A 185 7.91 19.72 39.95
N SER A 186 8.90 19.57 40.79
CA SER A 186 8.89 18.57 41.84
C SER A 186 9.68 19.03 43.06
N SER A 187 9.52 18.37 44.17
CA SER A 187 10.34 18.56 45.38
C SER A 187 11.79 18.12 45.23
N LEU A 188 12.19 17.66 44.03
CA LEU A 188 13.55 17.24 43.67
C LEU A 188 14.35 18.45 43.20
N SER A 189 15.53 18.68 43.78
CA SER A 189 16.50 19.69 43.31
C SER A 189 17.50 19.07 42.35
N GLY A 190 17.80 19.77 41.22
CA GLY A 190 18.80 19.39 40.27
C GLY A 190 18.43 19.73 38.83
N ARG A 191 19.45 19.76 37.94
CA ARG A 191 19.26 19.99 36.52
C ARG A 191 19.29 18.67 35.76
N ARG A 192 18.32 18.48 34.86
CA ARG A 192 18.22 17.30 34.00
C ARG A 192 18.09 17.69 32.54
N MET A 193 18.75 16.95 31.67
CA MET A 193 18.58 17.10 30.23
C MET A 193 17.38 16.25 29.79
N ILE A 194 16.41 16.91 29.18
CA ILE A 194 15.16 16.28 28.68
C ILE A 194 15.08 16.52 27.19
N PRO A 195 14.93 15.46 26.36
CA PRO A 195 14.66 15.63 24.94
C PRO A 195 13.29 16.28 24.74
N TRP A 196 13.18 17.12 23.74
CA TRP A 196 11.92 17.62 23.22
C TRP A 196 11.67 16.98 21.86
N GLU A 197 10.73 16.07 21.81
CA GLU A 197 10.43 15.25 20.62
C GLU A 197 9.38 15.91 19.69
N GLY A 198 8.80 17.04 20.12
CA GLY A 198 7.84 17.81 19.34
C GLY A 198 6.38 17.49 19.68
N VAL A 199 5.50 18.40 19.24
CA VAL A 199 4.04 18.22 19.40
C VAL A 199 3.54 17.02 18.59
N ALA A 200 4.15 16.74 17.45
CA ALA A 200 3.81 15.58 16.62
C ALA A 200 3.97 14.26 17.39
N GLU A 201 5.10 14.08 18.07
CA GLU A 201 5.34 12.90 18.91
C GLU A 201 4.41 12.88 20.13
N TYR A 202 4.14 14.05 20.75
CA TYR A 202 3.16 14.14 21.84
C TYR A 202 1.78 13.64 21.41
N VAL A 203 1.34 13.94 20.18
CA VAL A 203 0.06 13.46 19.65
C VAL A 203 0.11 11.96 19.35
N GLN A 204 1.27 11.42 18.96
CA GLN A 204 1.45 9.99 18.70
C GLN A 204 1.52 9.16 19.99
N SER A 205 2.26 9.64 21.00
CA SER A 205 2.57 8.91 22.23
C SER A 205 1.56 9.11 23.35
N ASN A 206 0.41 9.76 23.09
CA ASN A 206 -0.60 9.97 24.10
C ASN A 206 -1.22 8.62 24.51
N ASP A 207 -1.04 8.23 25.79
CA ASP A 207 -1.33 6.90 26.37
C ASP A 207 -2.80 6.40 26.23
N ASP A 208 -3.70 7.21 25.72
CA ASP A 208 -5.07 6.81 25.35
C ASP A 208 -5.17 6.08 23.98
N GLU A 209 -4.06 5.51 23.51
CA GLU A 209 -3.96 4.88 22.16
C GLU A 209 -4.99 3.78 21.88
N GLU A 210 -5.42 3.05 22.89
CA GLU A 210 -6.41 1.96 22.74
C GLU A 210 -7.86 2.47 22.81
N SER A 211 -8.09 3.70 23.23
CA SER A 211 -9.45 4.25 23.29
C SER A 211 -9.90 4.79 21.93
N LYS A 212 -11.13 4.45 21.51
CA LYS A 212 -11.75 5.00 20.29
C LYS A 212 -11.79 6.54 20.28
N LYS A 213 -11.75 7.18 21.46
CA LYS A 213 -11.69 8.64 21.60
C LYS A 213 -10.31 9.19 21.28
N GLY A 214 -9.24 8.54 21.75
CA GLY A 214 -7.86 8.92 21.45
C GLY A 214 -7.53 8.81 19.97
N GLN A 215 -7.97 7.72 19.32
CA GLN A 215 -7.80 7.56 17.86
C GLN A 215 -8.51 8.67 17.08
N LYS A 216 -9.80 8.96 17.37
CA LYS A 216 -10.54 10.04 16.70
C LYS A 216 -9.95 11.43 16.95
N TRP A 217 -9.41 11.66 18.15
CA TRP A 217 -8.74 12.92 18.47
C TRP A 217 -7.44 13.08 17.65
N ARG A 218 -6.62 12.04 17.54
CA ARG A 218 -5.40 12.02 16.74
C ARG A 218 -5.68 12.21 15.24
N GLU A 219 -6.68 11.53 14.71
CA GLU A 219 -7.10 11.63 13.31
C GLU A 219 -7.46 13.06 12.87
N GLN A 220 -7.89 13.91 13.79
CA GLN A 220 -8.21 15.33 13.49
C GLN A 220 -6.99 16.13 13.03
N PHE A 221 -5.79 15.75 13.49
CA PHE A 221 -4.53 16.43 13.18
C PHE A 221 -3.73 15.77 12.04
N LEU A 222 -4.27 14.71 11.46
CA LEU A 222 -3.62 13.97 10.40
C LEU A 222 -4.24 14.27 9.03
N VAL A 223 -3.41 14.16 8.01
CA VAL A 223 -3.81 14.10 6.61
C VAL A 223 -3.13 12.92 5.95
N MET A 224 -3.87 12.25 5.07
CA MET A 224 -3.33 11.15 4.29
C MET A 224 -2.62 11.71 3.06
N GLN A 225 -1.32 11.44 2.94
CA GLN A 225 -0.54 11.79 1.75
C GLN A 225 0.02 10.55 1.07
N THR A 226 0.32 10.68 -0.22
CA THR A 226 0.98 9.63 -0.98
C THR A 226 2.34 9.30 -0.38
N CYS A 227 2.61 8.03 -0.15
CA CYS A 227 3.88 7.58 0.42
C CYS A 227 5.06 8.00 -0.49
N PRO A 228 5.99 8.83 -0.01
CA PRO A 228 7.10 9.33 -0.83
C PRO A 228 8.12 8.24 -1.22
N ALA A 229 8.15 7.13 -0.49
CA ALA A 229 9.08 6.04 -0.79
C ALA A 229 8.65 5.23 -2.01
N CYS A 230 7.35 4.97 -2.17
CA CYS A 230 6.83 4.18 -3.28
C CYS A 230 5.98 4.98 -4.28
N GLY A 231 5.76 6.29 -4.05
CA GLY A 231 4.96 7.12 -4.95
C GLY A 231 3.50 6.64 -5.09
N GLY A 232 2.97 5.92 -4.10
CA GLY A 232 1.60 5.37 -4.12
C GLY A 232 1.47 3.97 -4.71
N CYS A 233 2.51 3.40 -5.34
CA CYS A 233 2.43 2.09 -5.99
C CYS A 233 2.36 0.90 -5.01
N ARG A 234 2.54 1.13 -3.70
CA ARG A 234 2.43 0.15 -2.61
C ARG A 234 3.52 -0.91 -2.55
N LEU A 235 4.30 -1.08 -3.60
CA LEU A 235 5.31 -2.11 -3.74
C LEU A 235 6.71 -1.62 -3.41
N ARG A 236 7.61 -2.55 -3.15
CA ARG A 236 9.05 -2.30 -3.05
C ARG A 236 9.59 -1.90 -4.42
N LYS A 237 10.65 -1.08 -4.44
CA LYS A 237 11.30 -0.65 -5.67
C LYS A 237 11.86 -1.81 -6.48
N GLU A 238 12.35 -2.85 -5.80
CA GLU A 238 12.89 -4.06 -6.41
C GLU A 238 11.86 -4.78 -7.27
N SER A 239 10.60 -4.86 -6.83
CA SER A 239 9.50 -5.47 -7.58
C SER A 239 9.19 -4.74 -8.89
N LEU A 240 9.49 -3.45 -8.98
CA LEU A 240 9.22 -2.63 -10.17
C LEU A 240 10.28 -2.81 -11.28
N ASN A 241 11.39 -3.48 -10.99
CA ASN A 241 12.42 -3.78 -11.99
C ASN A 241 12.05 -4.94 -12.90
N PHE A 242 11.06 -5.75 -12.52
CA PHE A 242 10.50 -6.79 -13.38
C PHE A 242 9.49 -6.18 -14.33
N ARG A 243 9.75 -6.28 -15.63
CA ARG A 243 8.94 -5.64 -16.67
C ARG A 243 8.56 -6.62 -17.75
N ILE A 244 7.38 -6.43 -18.34
CA ILE A 244 6.94 -7.06 -19.57
C ILE A 244 6.79 -5.92 -20.60
N GLY A 245 7.59 -5.96 -21.65
CA GLY A 245 7.84 -4.75 -22.42
C GLY A 245 8.43 -3.67 -21.51
N GLU A 246 7.97 -2.46 -21.62
CA GLU A 246 8.42 -1.35 -20.77
C GLU A 246 7.58 -1.18 -19.46
N GLN A 247 6.58 -2.06 -19.23
CA GLN A 247 5.62 -1.91 -18.15
C GLN A 247 5.99 -2.77 -16.93
N SER A 248 6.05 -2.16 -15.74
CA SER A 248 6.08 -2.85 -14.46
C SER A 248 4.68 -3.23 -13.99
N ILE A 249 4.57 -4.07 -12.96
CA ILE A 249 3.28 -4.41 -12.35
C ILE A 249 2.55 -3.18 -11.79
N ALA A 250 3.28 -2.16 -11.32
CA ALA A 250 2.67 -0.91 -10.83
C ALA A 250 2.07 -0.10 -11.98
N ASP A 251 2.77 0.00 -13.12
CA ASP A 251 2.30 0.71 -14.31
C ASP A 251 1.01 0.07 -14.82
N VAL A 252 1.01 -1.26 -14.99
CA VAL A 252 -0.17 -2.01 -15.43
C VAL A 252 -1.33 -1.92 -14.43
N SER A 253 -1.04 -1.97 -13.13
CA SER A 253 -2.07 -1.84 -12.09
C SER A 253 -2.69 -0.44 -12.02
N ALA A 254 -2.00 0.59 -12.51
CA ALA A 254 -2.49 1.96 -12.56
C ALA A 254 -3.37 2.23 -13.79
N MET A 255 -3.25 1.43 -14.84
CA MET A 255 -4.12 1.51 -16.03
C MET A 255 -5.60 1.32 -15.64
N SER A 256 -6.50 1.93 -16.38
CA SER A 256 -7.90 1.55 -16.34
C SER A 256 -8.07 0.10 -16.84
N ILE A 257 -9.13 -0.58 -16.42
CA ILE A 257 -9.41 -1.96 -16.85
C ILE A 257 -9.50 -2.06 -18.39
N VAL A 258 -10.00 -1.01 -19.05
CA VAL A 258 -10.05 -0.97 -20.53
C VAL A 258 -8.63 -0.91 -21.11
N GLU A 259 -7.79 0.03 -20.65
CA GLU A 259 -6.40 0.16 -21.10
C GLU A 259 -5.60 -1.11 -20.79
N PHE A 260 -5.82 -1.71 -19.62
CA PHE A 260 -5.19 -2.97 -19.26
C PHE A 260 -5.64 -4.12 -20.18
N SER A 261 -6.92 -4.18 -20.54
CA SER A 261 -7.45 -5.18 -21.48
C SER A 261 -6.85 -4.99 -22.88
N GLU A 262 -6.69 -3.76 -23.34
CA GLU A 262 -6.03 -3.44 -24.61
C GLU A 262 -4.56 -3.84 -24.60
N TRP A 263 -3.81 -3.47 -23.55
CA TRP A 263 -2.42 -3.87 -23.38
C TRP A 263 -2.27 -5.40 -23.36
N MET A 264 -3.16 -6.10 -22.66
CA MET A 264 -3.19 -7.57 -22.61
C MET A 264 -3.48 -8.19 -23.98
N SER A 265 -4.20 -7.50 -24.89
CA SER A 265 -4.45 -8.02 -26.23
C SER A 265 -3.20 -8.09 -27.10
N HIS A 266 -2.19 -7.28 -26.78
CA HIS A 266 -0.90 -7.20 -27.48
C HIS A 266 0.28 -7.79 -26.70
N ILE A 267 0.03 -8.46 -25.58
CA ILE A 267 1.11 -8.93 -24.66
C ILE A 267 2.06 -9.92 -25.32
N GLU A 268 1.58 -10.69 -26.31
CA GLU A 268 2.38 -11.67 -27.04
C GLU A 268 3.55 -11.03 -27.80
N GLU A 269 3.43 -9.76 -28.21
CA GLU A 269 4.48 -9.02 -28.90
C GLU A 269 5.70 -8.74 -28.00
N HIS A 270 5.53 -8.85 -26.70
CA HIS A 270 6.55 -8.58 -25.69
C HIS A 270 7.15 -9.86 -25.06
N LEU A 271 6.71 -11.04 -25.48
CA LEU A 271 7.10 -12.31 -24.89
C LEU A 271 7.83 -13.18 -25.91
N SER A 272 8.85 -13.89 -25.48
CA SER A 272 9.51 -14.92 -26.26
C SER A 272 8.61 -16.17 -26.41
N GLU A 273 8.88 -17.03 -27.39
CA GLU A 273 8.14 -18.30 -27.60
C GLU A 273 8.09 -19.18 -26.35
N LYS A 274 9.17 -19.23 -25.58
CA LYS A 274 9.25 -19.98 -24.33
C LYS A 274 8.34 -19.37 -23.27
N GLU A 275 8.33 -18.05 -23.11
CA GLU A 275 7.48 -17.33 -22.16
C GLU A 275 6.01 -17.44 -22.54
N LEU A 276 5.68 -17.41 -23.83
CA LEU A 276 4.32 -17.62 -24.34
C LEU A 276 3.78 -19.00 -23.97
N ILE A 277 4.60 -20.05 -24.10
CA ILE A 277 4.20 -21.40 -23.70
C ILE A 277 3.89 -21.46 -22.19
N ILE A 278 4.70 -20.81 -21.36
CA ILE A 278 4.53 -20.78 -19.90
C ILE A 278 3.30 -19.94 -19.52
N ALA A 279 3.09 -18.80 -20.16
CA ALA A 279 2.09 -17.81 -19.76
C ALA A 279 0.71 -18.02 -20.41
N ARG A 280 0.56 -18.91 -21.37
CA ARG A 280 -0.67 -19.10 -22.18
C ARG A 280 -1.95 -19.12 -21.34
N ASP A 281 -2.00 -20.00 -20.37
CA ASP A 281 -3.22 -20.21 -19.57
C ASP A 281 -3.47 -19.03 -18.63
N ILE A 282 -2.40 -18.40 -18.12
CA ILE A 282 -2.48 -17.21 -17.28
C ILE A 282 -3.01 -16.02 -18.09
N ILE A 283 -2.49 -15.80 -19.30
CA ILE A 283 -2.93 -14.72 -20.19
C ILE A 283 -4.41 -14.88 -20.53
N LYS A 284 -4.83 -16.11 -20.87
CA LYS A 284 -6.24 -16.42 -21.14
C LYS A 284 -7.13 -16.08 -19.95
N GLU A 285 -6.77 -16.52 -18.75
CA GLU A 285 -7.54 -16.29 -17.53
C GLU A 285 -7.63 -14.78 -17.19
N ILE A 286 -6.54 -14.03 -17.36
CA ILE A 286 -6.54 -12.58 -17.12
C ILE A 286 -7.46 -11.88 -18.13
N ARG A 287 -7.39 -12.23 -19.43
CA ARG A 287 -8.27 -11.66 -20.46
C ARG A 287 -9.75 -11.91 -20.16
N GLU A 288 -10.10 -13.14 -19.79
CA GLU A 288 -11.47 -13.49 -19.42
C GLU A 288 -11.96 -12.63 -18.23
N ARG A 289 -11.16 -12.49 -17.17
CA ARG A 289 -11.51 -11.68 -16.00
C ARG A 289 -11.63 -10.20 -16.28
N LEU A 290 -10.72 -9.65 -17.12
CA LEU A 290 -10.81 -8.26 -17.56
C LEU A 290 -12.08 -8.04 -18.38
N GLY A 291 -12.43 -8.96 -19.27
CA GLY A 291 -13.69 -8.95 -20.02
C GLY A 291 -14.89 -8.82 -19.11
N PHE A 292 -15.01 -9.68 -18.09
CA PHE A 292 -16.12 -9.62 -17.13
C PHE A 292 -16.19 -8.26 -16.41
N LEU A 293 -15.06 -7.66 -16.04
CA LEU A 293 -15.06 -6.34 -15.41
C LEU A 293 -15.53 -5.24 -16.38
N VAL A 294 -15.16 -5.33 -17.66
CA VAL A 294 -15.64 -4.40 -18.70
C VAL A 294 -17.14 -4.56 -18.95
N ASP A 295 -17.61 -5.82 -19.00
CA ASP A 295 -19.01 -6.16 -19.28
C ASP A 295 -19.97 -5.67 -18.18
N VAL A 296 -19.54 -5.67 -16.92
CA VAL A 296 -20.31 -5.09 -15.81
C VAL A 296 -20.13 -3.57 -15.65
N GLY A 297 -19.52 -2.89 -16.64
CA GLY A 297 -19.37 -1.43 -16.66
C GLY A 297 -18.29 -0.88 -15.72
N LEU A 298 -17.29 -1.67 -15.33
CA LEU A 298 -16.19 -1.26 -14.45
C LEU A 298 -14.90 -0.92 -15.20
N GLY A 299 -14.97 -0.74 -16.52
CA GLY A 299 -13.81 -0.50 -17.38
C GLY A 299 -12.97 0.73 -17.00
N TYR A 300 -13.54 1.71 -16.33
CA TYR A 300 -12.86 2.94 -15.87
C TYR A 300 -12.09 2.77 -14.56
N LEU A 301 -12.29 1.69 -13.81
CA LEU A 301 -11.55 1.42 -12.58
C LEU A 301 -10.11 1.00 -12.89
N SER A 302 -9.23 1.16 -11.91
CA SER A 302 -7.88 0.60 -11.94
C SER A 302 -7.66 -0.37 -10.78
N LEU A 303 -6.74 -1.34 -10.95
CA LEU A 303 -6.40 -2.30 -9.89
C LEU A 303 -5.69 -1.62 -8.70
N SER A 304 -5.05 -0.48 -8.93
CA SER A 304 -4.40 0.31 -7.88
C SER A 304 -5.38 1.07 -6.98
N ARG A 305 -6.65 1.20 -7.38
CA ARG A 305 -7.66 1.95 -6.62
C ARG A 305 -7.90 1.35 -5.24
N ALA A 306 -7.84 2.18 -4.21
CA ALA A 306 -8.05 1.74 -2.84
C ALA A 306 -9.50 1.30 -2.60
N SER A 307 -9.71 0.12 -2.00
CA SER A 307 -11.04 -0.46 -1.75
C SER A 307 -11.99 0.46 -0.97
N ARG A 308 -11.46 1.28 -0.07
CA ARG A 308 -12.24 2.28 0.69
C ARG A 308 -12.88 3.38 -0.17
N THR A 309 -12.41 3.55 -1.42
CA THR A 309 -12.95 4.55 -2.36
C THR A 309 -13.96 3.97 -3.34
N ILE A 310 -14.21 2.67 -3.25
CA ILE A 310 -15.17 1.94 -4.09
C ILE A 310 -16.58 2.18 -3.53
N SER A 311 -17.50 2.64 -4.37
CA SER A 311 -18.90 2.80 -4.02
C SER A 311 -19.61 1.46 -3.81
N GLY A 312 -20.79 1.47 -3.17
CA GLY A 312 -21.59 0.25 -2.96
C GLY A 312 -21.93 -0.46 -4.27
N GLY A 313 -22.39 0.27 -5.29
CA GLY A 313 -22.70 -0.29 -6.61
C GLY A 313 -21.46 -0.84 -7.34
N GLU A 314 -20.31 -0.16 -7.26
CA GLU A 314 -19.05 -0.69 -7.80
C GLU A 314 -18.64 -2.00 -7.11
N ALA A 315 -18.72 -2.05 -5.78
CA ALA A 315 -18.39 -3.25 -5.01
C ALA A 315 -19.31 -4.44 -5.37
N GLN A 316 -20.60 -4.17 -5.59
CA GLN A 316 -21.56 -5.18 -6.02
C GLN A 316 -21.22 -5.72 -7.41
N ARG A 317 -20.89 -4.84 -8.37
CA ARG A 317 -20.49 -5.25 -9.72
C ARG A 317 -19.15 -5.99 -9.75
N ILE A 318 -18.19 -5.62 -8.90
CA ILE A 318 -16.93 -6.39 -8.74
C ILE A 318 -17.24 -7.83 -8.28
N ARG A 319 -18.14 -7.99 -7.30
CA ARG A 319 -18.57 -9.31 -6.86
C ARG A 319 -19.27 -10.09 -7.98
N LEU A 320 -20.14 -9.43 -8.73
CA LEU A 320 -20.82 -10.04 -9.87
C LEU A 320 -19.83 -10.53 -10.92
N ALA A 321 -18.87 -9.70 -11.33
CA ALA A 321 -17.81 -10.09 -12.27
C ALA A 321 -17.00 -11.30 -11.77
N THR A 322 -16.69 -11.32 -10.47
CA THR A 322 -15.98 -12.45 -9.83
C THR A 322 -16.84 -13.74 -9.88
N GLN A 323 -18.14 -13.62 -9.68
CA GLN A 323 -19.08 -14.76 -9.69
C GLN A 323 -19.28 -15.32 -11.09
N ILE A 324 -19.43 -14.45 -12.10
CA ILE A 324 -19.47 -14.86 -13.52
C ILE A 324 -18.20 -15.63 -13.87
N GLY A 325 -17.05 -15.13 -13.47
CA GLY A 325 -15.76 -15.77 -13.72
C GLY A 325 -15.56 -17.10 -12.99
N SER A 326 -16.30 -17.37 -11.93
CA SER A 326 -16.21 -18.65 -11.18
C SER A 326 -16.77 -19.86 -11.93
N LYS A 327 -17.57 -19.65 -12.99
CA LYS A 327 -18.24 -20.71 -13.78
C LYS A 327 -19.05 -21.68 -12.91
N LEU A 328 -19.56 -21.22 -11.75
CA LEU A 328 -20.42 -22.02 -10.89
C LEU A 328 -21.80 -22.21 -11.54
N VAL A 329 -22.40 -23.38 -11.31
CA VAL A 329 -23.75 -23.74 -11.78
C VAL A 329 -24.63 -24.15 -10.60
N ASN A 330 -25.96 -24.07 -10.77
CA ASN A 330 -26.96 -24.37 -9.73
C ASN A 330 -26.85 -23.42 -8.51
N VAL A 331 -26.46 -22.17 -8.70
CA VAL A 331 -26.39 -21.13 -7.67
C VAL A 331 -27.56 -20.16 -7.80
N LEU A 332 -28.09 -19.70 -6.67
CA LEU A 332 -29.05 -18.59 -6.62
C LEU A 332 -28.28 -17.28 -6.38
N TYR A 333 -28.37 -16.37 -7.33
CA TYR A 333 -27.87 -15.01 -7.22
C TYR A 333 -29.01 -14.06 -6.88
N ILE A 334 -28.80 -13.20 -5.88
CA ILE A 334 -29.74 -12.15 -5.49
C ILE A 334 -29.00 -10.81 -5.58
N LEU A 335 -29.51 -9.92 -6.39
CA LEU A 335 -28.92 -8.61 -6.68
C LEU A 335 -29.93 -7.52 -6.36
N ASP A 336 -29.47 -6.47 -5.68
CA ASP A 336 -30.27 -5.33 -5.29
C ASP A 336 -29.78 -4.09 -6.05
N GLU A 337 -30.64 -3.54 -6.92
CA GLU A 337 -30.35 -2.39 -7.78
C GLU A 337 -28.99 -2.43 -8.49
N PRO A 338 -28.60 -3.49 -9.21
CA PRO A 338 -27.28 -3.61 -9.83
C PRO A 338 -27.05 -2.58 -10.95
N SER A 339 -28.09 -1.98 -11.51
CA SER A 339 -28.05 -0.94 -12.54
C SER A 339 -27.72 0.45 -11.98
N ILE A 340 -27.74 0.63 -10.64
CA ILE A 340 -27.57 1.94 -10.01
C ILE A 340 -26.28 2.65 -10.45
N GLY A 341 -26.42 3.87 -10.96
CA GLY A 341 -25.28 4.67 -11.41
C GLY A 341 -24.63 4.22 -12.73
N LEU A 342 -25.26 3.30 -13.47
CA LEU A 342 -24.86 2.95 -14.83
C LEU A 342 -25.46 3.93 -15.86
N HIS A 343 -24.68 4.14 -16.91
CA HIS A 343 -25.21 4.77 -18.12
C HIS A 343 -26.02 3.74 -18.90
N GLN A 344 -27.08 4.15 -19.60
CA GLN A 344 -27.97 3.29 -20.36
C GLN A 344 -27.24 2.32 -21.32
N ARG A 345 -26.10 2.73 -21.88
CA ARG A 345 -25.25 1.88 -22.72
C ARG A 345 -24.65 0.69 -21.95
N ASP A 346 -24.27 0.91 -20.70
CA ASP A 346 -23.60 -0.12 -19.88
C ASP A 346 -24.65 -1.03 -19.22
N ASN A 347 -25.91 -0.56 -19.08
CA ASN A 347 -27.02 -1.35 -18.57
C ASN A 347 -27.28 -2.60 -19.44
N ARG A 348 -27.17 -2.47 -20.77
CA ARG A 348 -27.31 -3.62 -21.69
C ARG A 348 -26.25 -4.69 -21.45
N LYS A 349 -25.00 -4.31 -21.24
CA LYS A 349 -23.92 -5.27 -20.95
C LYS A 349 -24.16 -6.01 -19.64
N LEU A 350 -24.65 -5.29 -18.63
CA LEU A 350 -25.05 -5.90 -17.35
C LEU A 350 -26.16 -6.93 -17.57
N ILE A 351 -27.23 -6.57 -18.32
CA ILE A 351 -28.34 -7.48 -18.66
C ILE A 351 -27.81 -8.75 -19.37
N ASP A 352 -26.93 -8.59 -20.37
CA ASP A 352 -26.35 -9.70 -21.10
C ASP A 352 -25.52 -10.61 -20.19
N SER A 353 -24.79 -10.02 -19.24
CA SER A 353 -24.02 -10.74 -18.23
C SER A 353 -24.92 -11.54 -17.28
N LEU A 354 -26.04 -10.97 -16.85
CA LEU A 354 -27.03 -11.67 -16.00
C LEU A 354 -27.72 -12.80 -16.75
N LYS A 355 -28.08 -12.59 -18.02
CA LYS A 355 -28.61 -13.65 -18.89
C LYS A 355 -27.60 -14.79 -19.05
N SER A 356 -26.32 -14.47 -19.26
CA SER A 356 -25.28 -15.48 -19.34
C SER A 356 -25.12 -16.32 -18.08
N LEU A 357 -25.28 -15.70 -16.88
CA LEU A 357 -25.32 -16.42 -15.61
C LEU A 357 -26.52 -17.38 -15.52
N ARG A 358 -27.71 -16.93 -15.92
CA ARG A 358 -28.92 -17.75 -15.97
C ARG A 358 -28.73 -18.92 -16.93
N ASP A 359 -28.25 -18.65 -18.14
CA ASP A 359 -28.08 -19.64 -19.21
C ASP A 359 -27.01 -20.70 -18.87
N ALA A 360 -26.08 -20.36 -17.97
CA ALA A 360 -25.13 -21.30 -17.39
C ALA A 360 -25.78 -22.28 -16.36
N GLY A 361 -27.09 -22.20 -16.12
CA GLY A 361 -27.82 -23.09 -15.22
C GLY A 361 -27.98 -22.55 -13.80
N ASN A 362 -27.98 -21.21 -13.64
CA ASN A 362 -28.20 -20.55 -12.35
C ASN A 362 -29.59 -19.92 -12.28
N SER A 363 -30.02 -19.59 -11.07
CA SER A 363 -31.19 -18.75 -10.82
C SER A 363 -30.73 -17.33 -10.44
N VAL A 364 -31.31 -16.31 -11.06
CA VAL A 364 -30.97 -14.91 -10.83
C VAL A 364 -32.20 -14.13 -10.43
N ILE A 365 -32.21 -13.58 -9.22
CA ILE A 365 -33.24 -12.67 -8.72
C ILE A 365 -32.66 -11.28 -8.67
N VAL A 366 -33.34 -10.32 -9.30
CA VAL A 366 -32.90 -8.92 -9.35
C VAL A 366 -34.02 -8.05 -8.80
N VAL A 367 -33.71 -7.22 -7.82
CA VAL A 367 -34.61 -6.16 -7.35
C VAL A 367 -34.25 -4.91 -8.17
N GLU A 368 -35.16 -4.46 -9.00
CA GLU A 368 -34.91 -3.38 -9.95
C GLU A 368 -36.17 -2.55 -10.26
N HIS A 369 -35.93 -1.36 -10.80
CA HIS A 369 -36.96 -0.44 -11.27
C HIS A 369 -36.68 0.08 -12.70
N ASP A 370 -35.63 -0.43 -13.34
CA ASP A 370 -35.25 -0.07 -14.71
C ASP A 370 -36.06 -0.85 -15.74
N GLU A 371 -36.63 -0.15 -16.70
CA GLU A 371 -37.50 -0.73 -17.72
C GLU A 371 -36.78 -1.75 -18.60
N ASP A 372 -35.54 -1.48 -19.03
CA ASP A 372 -34.78 -2.42 -19.88
C ASP A 372 -34.50 -3.75 -19.12
N MET A 373 -34.26 -3.66 -17.80
CA MET A 373 -34.07 -4.83 -16.94
C MET A 373 -35.36 -5.63 -16.81
N MET A 374 -36.49 -4.96 -16.55
CA MET A 374 -37.84 -5.59 -16.46
C MET A 374 -38.22 -6.27 -17.78
N ARG A 375 -38.03 -5.60 -18.93
CA ARG A 375 -38.27 -6.17 -20.27
C ARG A 375 -37.41 -7.40 -20.57
N SER A 376 -36.28 -7.52 -19.90
CA SER A 376 -35.31 -8.61 -20.09
C SER A 376 -35.49 -9.78 -19.15
N ALA A 377 -36.35 -9.65 -18.15
CA ALA A 377 -36.65 -10.70 -17.17
C ALA A 377 -37.55 -11.80 -17.78
N ASP A 378 -37.34 -13.03 -17.35
CA ASP A 378 -38.20 -14.16 -17.71
C ASP A 378 -39.54 -14.11 -16.96
N TYR A 379 -39.52 -13.56 -15.73
CA TYR A 379 -40.64 -13.45 -14.85
C TYR A 379 -40.50 -12.25 -13.91
N ILE A 380 -41.56 -11.50 -13.70
CA ILE A 380 -41.62 -10.31 -12.85
C ILE A 380 -42.56 -10.56 -11.68
N VAL A 381 -42.16 -10.11 -10.50
CA VAL A 381 -43.01 -10.06 -9.31
C VAL A 381 -43.05 -8.61 -8.84
N ASP A 382 -44.21 -7.97 -9.02
CA ASP A 382 -44.46 -6.60 -8.60
C ASP A 382 -44.90 -6.55 -7.13
N VAL A 383 -44.16 -5.77 -6.33
CA VAL A 383 -44.31 -5.71 -4.87
C VAL A 383 -44.70 -4.28 -4.46
N GLY A 384 -45.91 -4.11 -3.97
CA GLY A 384 -46.39 -2.78 -3.61
C GLY A 384 -47.70 -2.81 -2.84
N PRO A 385 -48.55 -1.72 -2.99
CA PRO A 385 -48.22 -0.41 -3.56
C PRO A 385 -47.53 0.54 -2.55
N LEU A 386 -47.46 0.19 -1.28
CA LEU A 386 -46.92 1.01 -0.19
C LEU A 386 -45.62 0.43 0.32
N ALA A 387 -44.97 1.16 1.24
CA ALA A 387 -43.71 0.76 1.87
C ALA A 387 -43.84 0.41 3.36
N GLY A 388 -42.82 -0.27 3.92
CA GLY A 388 -42.74 -0.63 5.31
C GLY A 388 -43.89 -1.56 5.78
N ARG A 389 -44.51 -1.26 6.92
CA ARG A 389 -45.59 -2.11 7.49
C ARG A 389 -46.88 -2.16 6.65
N ARG A 390 -47.04 -1.28 5.68
CA ARG A 390 -48.23 -1.18 4.80
C ARG A 390 -47.96 -1.70 3.39
N GLY A 391 -46.74 -2.06 3.08
CA GLY A 391 -46.30 -2.57 1.78
C GLY A 391 -45.90 -4.03 1.84
N GLY A 392 -45.23 -4.49 0.78
CA GLY A 392 -44.71 -5.86 0.70
C GLY A 392 -45.73 -6.88 0.25
N ASN A 393 -46.86 -6.48 -0.32
CA ASN A 393 -47.84 -7.39 -0.95
C ASN A 393 -47.45 -7.60 -2.42
N ILE A 394 -47.64 -8.80 -2.93
CA ILE A 394 -47.54 -9.07 -4.36
C ILE A 394 -48.82 -8.51 -5.00
N VAL A 395 -48.69 -7.52 -5.87
CA VAL A 395 -49.80 -6.84 -6.56
C VAL A 395 -50.03 -7.39 -7.96
N ALA A 396 -48.93 -7.85 -8.60
CA ALA A 396 -48.98 -8.53 -9.89
C ALA A 396 -47.78 -9.50 -10.01
N SER A 397 -47.88 -10.53 -10.82
CA SER A 397 -46.78 -11.41 -11.17
C SER A 397 -47.03 -12.08 -12.52
N GLY A 398 -46.00 -12.23 -13.33
CA GLY A 398 -46.09 -12.82 -14.66
C GLY A 398 -44.95 -12.43 -15.57
N THR A 399 -45.09 -12.66 -16.87
CA THR A 399 -44.17 -12.18 -17.90
C THR A 399 -44.34 -10.65 -18.03
N PHE A 400 -43.43 -9.99 -18.77
CA PHE A 400 -43.52 -8.54 -19.01
C PHE A 400 -44.84 -8.14 -19.65
N GLU A 401 -45.33 -8.92 -20.64
CA GLU A 401 -46.58 -8.68 -21.32
C GLU A 401 -47.80 -8.83 -20.38
N GLU A 402 -47.76 -9.76 -19.43
CA GLU A 402 -48.83 -9.93 -18.43
C GLU A 402 -48.85 -8.79 -17.42
N ILE A 403 -47.67 -8.29 -17.02
CA ILE A 403 -47.55 -7.14 -16.12
C ILE A 403 -48.15 -5.88 -16.80
N LEU A 404 -47.86 -5.62 -18.08
CA LEU A 404 -48.41 -4.50 -18.82
C LEU A 404 -49.95 -4.51 -18.90
N GLN A 405 -50.59 -5.65 -18.69
CA GLN A 405 -52.05 -5.79 -18.68
C GLN A 405 -52.66 -5.68 -17.27
N SER A 406 -51.82 -5.58 -16.25
CA SER A 406 -52.25 -5.44 -14.86
C SER A 406 -52.60 -4.00 -14.51
N ASP A 407 -53.44 -3.81 -13.49
CA ASP A 407 -53.81 -2.48 -12.97
C ASP A 407 -52.84 -2.11 -11.82
N THR A 408 -51.58 -1.86 -12.18
CA THR A 408 -50.52 -1.52 -11.20
C THR A 408 -49.71 -0.32 -11.68
N ILE A 409 -49.09 0.42 -10.75
CA ILE A 409 -48.23 1.56 -11.04
C ILE A 409 -47.05 1.16 -11.93
N THR A 410 -46.59 -0.08 -11.83
CA THR A 410 -45.47 -0.63 -12.64
C THR A 410 -45.89 -0.87 -14.10
N ALA A 411 -47.20 -1.07 -14.36
CA ALA A 411 -47.75 -1.28 -15.70
C ALA A 411 -47.98 0.02 -16.49
N ASP A 412 -48.17 1.16 -15.78
CA ASP A 412 -48.35 2.50 -16.34
C ASP A 412 -47.01 3.09 -16.85
#